data_f5e6ea5254bc8fdd1789ddf4501839ad
#
_entry.id   f5e6ea5254bc8fdd1789ddf4501839ad
#
_cell.length_a   1.000
_cell.length_b   1.000
_cell.length_c   1.000
_cell.angle_alpha   90.00
_cell.angle_beta   90.00
_cell.angle_gamma   90.00
#
_symmetry.space_group_name_H-M   'P 1'
#
loop_
_entity.id
_entity.type
_entity.pdbx_description
1 polymer ?
#
loop_
_entity_poly.entity_id
_entity_poly.type
_entity_poly.pdbx_seq_one_letter_code
_entity_poly.pdbx_strand_id
1 'polypeptide(L)' 'YVNYLTEVRLKKAVELLNETDDKTYMIAQKVGYQEQNYFSYVFKKRYGVSPTKYRGTQSEVQ' A
#
# COMPACT_ATOMS: atom_id res chain seq x y z
N TYR A 1 -16.76 7.80 -10.14
CA TYR A 1 -15.66 8.53 -10.62
C TYR A 1 -14.36 8.10 -9.95
N VAL A 2 -13.34 8.03 -10.70
CA VAL A 2 -12.12 7.40 -10.27
C VAL A 2 -11.07 8.44 -9.90
N ASN A 3 -10.39 8.17 -8.85
CA ASN A 3 -9.27 9.00 -8.47
C ASN A 3 -8.00 8.40 -9.08
N TYR A 4 -7.65 8.90 -10.23
CA TYR A 4 -6.50 8.38 -10.95
C TYR A 4 -5.23 8.45 -10.11
N LEU A 5 -5.06 9.55 -9.40
CA LEU A 5 -3.86 9.73 -8.60
C LEU A 5 -3.78 8.70 -7.48
N THR A 6 -4.91 8.40 -6.86
CA THR A 6 -4.93 7.39 -5.82
C THR A 6 -4.52 6.04 -6.38
N GLU A 7 -5.03 5.68 -7.54
CA GLU A 7 -4.68 4.41 -8.15
C GLU A 7 -3.18 4.31 -8.42
N VAL A 8 -2.60 5.36 -8.96
CA VAL A 8 -1.18 5.37 -9.26
C VAL A 8 -0.36 5.20 -7.98
N ARG A 9 -0.75 5.91 -6.93
CA ARG A 9 -0.03 5.83 -5.67
C ARG A 9 -0.12 4.45 -5.06
N LEU A 10 -1.30 3.85 -5.07
CA LEU A 10 -1.45 2.52 -4.50
C LEU A 10 -0.70 1.48 -5.31
N LYS A 11 -0.69 1.62 -6.61
CA LYS A 11 0.05 0.71 -7.45
C LYS A 11 1.55 0.78 -7.13
N LYS A 12 2.05 1.99 -6.95
CA LYS A 12 3.45 2.16 -6.58
C LYS A 12 3.71 1.54 -5.21
N ALA A 13 2.77 1.69 -4.29
CA ALA A 13 2.93 1.10 -2.98
C ALA A 13 3.02 -0.42 -3.06
N VAL A 14 2.22 -1.04 -3.91
CA VAL A 14 2.30 -2.48 -4.09
C VAL A 14 3.68 -2.89 -4.59
N GLU A 15 4.21 -2.14 -5.53
CA GLU A 15 5.56 -2.44 -6.02
C GLU A 15 6.58 -2.37 -4.90
N LEU A 16 6.48 -1.34 -4.08
CA LEU A 16 7.43 -1.20 -2.98
C LEU A 16 7.25 -2.30 -1.95
N LEU A 17 6.02 -2.70 -1.71
CA LEU A 17 5.77 -3.81 -0.79
C LEU A 17 6.41 -5.10 -1.28
N ASN A 18 6.43 -5.29 -2.59
CA ASN A 18 6.98 -6.50 -3.17
C ASN A 18 8.50 -6.43 -3.31
N GLU A 19 9.03 -5.25 -3.56
CA GLU A 19 10.44 -5.12 -3.87
C GLU A 19 11.31 -4.83 -2.66
N THR A 20 10.73 -4.24 -1.63
CA THR A 20 11.51 -3.83 -0.47
C THR A 20 10.85 -4.31 0.80
N ASP A 21 11.61 -4.23 1.89
CA ASP A 21 11.09 -4.54 3.22
C ASP A 21 10.71 -3.30 3.98
N ASP A 22 10.51 -2.20 3.30
CA ASP A 22 10.17 -0.96 3.95
C ASP A 22 8.88 -1.11 4.75
N LYS A 23 8.83 -0.41 5.85
CA LYS A 23 7.63 -0.43 6.68
C LYS A 23 6.52 0.38 6.00
N THR A 24 5.28 0.09 6.43
CA THR A 24 4.14 0.73 5.82
C THR A 24 4.23 2.25 5.86
N TYR A 25 4.68 2.81 6.98
CA TYR A 25 4.76 4.26 7.07
C TYR A 25 5.78 4.84 6.11
N MET A 26 6.85 4.11 5.86
CA MET A 26 7.83 4.58 4.89
C MET A 26 7.28 4.53 3.48
N ILE A 27 6.57 3.47 3.17
CA ILE A 27 5.98 3.35 1.84
C ILE A 27 4.93 4.43 1.63
N ALA A 28 4.14 4.71 2.65
CA ALA A 28 3.14 5.76 2.54
C ALA A 28 3.80 7.10 2.20
N GLN A 29 4.89 7.42 2.87
CA GLN A 29 5.58 8.67 2.59
C GLN A 29 6.16 8.68 1.18
N LYS A 30 6.70 7.56 0.75
CA LYS A 30 7.32 7.49 -0.57
C LYS A 30 6.31 7.70 -1.69
N VAL A 31 5.07 7.23 -1.47
CA VAL A 31 4.07 7.39 -2.51
C VAL A 31 3.26 8.67 -2.37
N GLY A 32 3.57 9.51 -1.36
CA GLY A 32 2.95 10.80 -1.27
C GLY A 32 1.88 10.96 -0.21
N TYR A 33 1.66 9.97 0.61
CA TYR A 33 0.69 10.07 1.71
C TYR A 33 1.41 10.51 2.97
N GLN A 34 0.87 11.50 3.64
CA GLN A 34 1.48 12.01 4.86
C GLN A 34 1.10 11.18 6.08
N GLU A 35 -0.07 10.56 6.05
CA GLU A 35 -0.53 9.77 7.17
C GLU A 35 -0.62 8.31 6.82
N GLN A 36 0.02 7.51 7.64
CA GLN A 36 -0.02 6.07 7.43
C GLN A 36 -1.43 5.53 7.57
N ASN A 37 -2.18 6.05 8.53
CA ASN A 37 -3.54 5.57 8.75
C ASN A 37 -4.42 5.80 7.54
N TYR A 38 -4.30 6.96 6.94
CA TYR A 38 -5.09 7.25 5.75
C TYR A 38 -4.67 6.36 4.59
N PHE A 39 -3.37 6.19 4.44
CA PHE A 39 -2.86 5.32 3.38
C PHE A 39 -3.38 3.90 3.57
N SER A 40 -3.32 3.39 4.79
CA SER A 40 -3.81 2.04 5.06
C SER A 40 -5.30 1.94 4.78
N TYR A 41 -6.05 2.97 5.14
CA TYR A 41 -7.49 2.96 4.88
C TYR A 41 -7.79 2.89 3.39
N VAL A 42 -7.13 3.72 2.61
CA VAL A 42 -7.35 3.75 1.17
C VAL A 42 -6.91 2.44 0.54
N PHE A 43 -5.78 1.93 0.97
CA PHE A 43 -5.27 0.68 0.44
C PHE A 43 -6.25 -0.46 0.71
N LYS A 44 -6.73 -0.53 1.95
CA LYS A 44 -7.66 -1.59 2.30
C LYS A 44 -8.95 -1.48 1.50
N LYS A 45 -9.39 -0.26 1.30
CA LYS A 45 -10.62 -0.04 0.53
C LYS A 45 -10.44 -0.47 -0.93
N ARG A 46 -9.26 -0.28 -1.46
CA ARG A 46 -8.99 -0.61 -2.86
C ARG A 46 -8.71 -2.10 -3.06
N TYR A 47 -7.96 -2.69 -2.18
CA TYR A 47 -7.52 -4.08 -2.35
C TYR A 47 -8.17 -5.07 -1.40
N GLY A 48 -8.89 -4.60 -0.43
CA GLY A 48 -9.60 -5.48 0.49
C GLY A 48 -8.82 -5.88 1.73
N VAL A 49 -7.53 -5.60 1.77
CA VAL A 49 -6.69 -5.90 2.93
C VAL A 49 -5.72 -4.77 3.14
N SER A 50 -5.23 -4.65 4.38
CA SER A 50 -4.26 -3.61 4.69
C SER A 50 -2.92 -3.93 4.03
N PRO A 51 -2.06 -2.93 3.87
CA PRO A 51 -0.75 -3.17 3.27
C PRO A 51 0.07 -4.19 4.02
N THR A 52 0.03 -4.16 5.33
CA THR A 52 0.77 -5.13 6.13
C THR A 52 0.22 -6.53 5.90
N LYS A 53 -1.09 -6.66 5.88
CA LYS A 53 -1.71 -7.94 5.63
C LYS A 53 -1.43 -8.43 4.23
N TYR A 54 -1.42 -7.52 3.28
CA TYR A 54 -1.14 -7.87 1.90
C TYR A 54 0.24 -8.50 1.77
N ARG A 55 1.23 -7.87 2.41
CA ARG A 55 2.58 -8.40 2.38
C ARG A 55 2.67 -9.76 3.06
N GLY A 56 2.00 -9.88 4.20
CA GLY A 56 2.00 -11.15 4.91
C GLY A 56 1.37 -12.26 4.10
N THR A 57 0.27 -11.95 3.44
CA THR A 57 -0.41 -12.94 2.62
C THR A 57 0.51 -13.41 1.50
N GLN A 58 1.21 -12.50 0.88
CA GLN A 58 2.13 -12.89 -0.19
C GLN A 58 3.24 -13.77 0.32
N SER A 59 3.73 -13.47 1.50
CA SER A 59 4.78 -14.30 2.08
C SER A 59 4.28 -15.72 2.29
N GLU A 60 3.03 -15.86 2.68
CA GLU A 60 2.50 -17.19 2.96
C GLU A 60 2.23 -18.00 1.72
N VAL A 61 2.04 -17.33 0.61
CA VAL A 61 1.74 -18.05 -0.62
C VAL A 61 2.91 -18.92 -1.06
N GLN A 62 4.08 -18.62 -0.60
CA GLN A 62 5.26 -19.41 -0.94
C GLN A 62 5.06 -20.92 -0.71
#